data_c114950168f2bb5c8be190e39dd53ae5
#
_entry.id   c114950168f2bb5c8be190e39dd53ae5
#
_cell.length_a   1.000
_cell.length_b   1.000
_cell.length_c   1.000
_cell.angle_alpha   90.00
_cell.angle_beta   90.00
_cell.angle_gamma   90.00
#
_symmetry.space_group_name_H-M   'P 1'
#
loop_
_entity.id
_entity.type
_entity.pdbx_description
1 polymer ?
#
loop_
_entity_poly.entity_id
_entity_poly.type
_entity_poly.pdbx_seq_one_letter_code
_entity_poly.pdbx_strand_id
1 'polypeptide(L)'
;MSPATKISPVSTKPAASANINREETSFEALASICSVLVVGLFILTFLAQNYVIPSGSMENTLRVGDHLVVDRITLLPPASWMPLIRYREPRRGDIVVFIKPVYQPGIDPTDADGTPQHIPLVKRLIGVPGDHIHLRNGIVIVNGVAQPVGFAQPTMSDNFNEFLDDFPAVPPSEATGSTESWAVSFSNYVHDGDLVVPPGMYFMMGDNRHNSLDSRYWGFVPRANILGRPLFNYWSFEAANGQLEQTGFGHKLAWIGHVLVNFFPGTRWKRTFHVVH
;
A
#
# COMPACT_ATOMS: atom_id res chain seq x y z
N MET A 1 94.73 -5.68 21.40
CA MET A 1 93.90 -6.88 21.35
C MET A 1 92.74 -6.69 22.35
N SER A 2 91.56 -6.35 21.80
CA SER A 2 90.35 -6.12 22.58
C SER A 2 89.35 -7.24 22.28
N PRO A 3 88.72 -7.87 23.30
CA PRO A 3 87.83 -8.98 23.06
C PRO A 3 86.42 -8.52 22.58
N ALA A 4 85.93 -9.18 21.57
CA ALA A 4 84.62 -8.97 20.98
C ALA A 4 83.50 -9.49 21.96
N THR A 5 82.58 -8.59 22.30
CA THR A 5 81.38 -8.91 23.08
C THR A 5 80.37 -9.57 22.17
N LYS A 6 79.99 -10.81 22.39
CA LYS A 6 78.90 -11.55 21.79
C LYS A 6 77.58 -11.00 22.29
N ILE A 7 76.77 -10.40 21.40
CA ILE A 7 75.38 -10.04 21.64
C ILE A 7 74.54 -11.27 21.33
N SER A 8 73.86 -11.81 22.33
CA SER A 8 72.86 -12.88 22.14
C SER A 8 71.54 -12.31 21.51
N PRO A 9 70.87 -13.02 20.63
CA PRO A 9 69.61 -12.54 20.06
C PRO A 9 68.45 -12.66 21.08
N VAL A 10 67.76 -11.53 21.24
CA VAL A 10 66.52 -11.48 22.04
C VAL A 10 65.44 -12.25 21.30
N SER A 11 64.99 -13.36 21.89
CA SER A 11 63.86 -14.15 21.42
C SER A 11 62.57 -13.38 21.72
N THR A 12 62.00 -12.74 20.73
CA THR A 12 60.63 -12.20 20.79
C THR A 12 59.63 -13.32 20.61
N LYS A 13 59.09 -13.81 21.68
CA LYS A 13 57.94 -14.71 21.71
C LYS A 13 56.72 -13.94 21.18
N PRO A 14 56.00 -14.44 20.16
CA PRO A 14 54.77 -13.79 19.71
C PRO A 14 53.75 -13.82 20.85
N ALA A 15 53.21 -12.65 21.16
CA ALA A 15 52.09 -12.55 22.12
C ALA A 15 50.93 -13.39 21.59
N ALA A 16 50.56 -14.40 22.37
CA ALA A 16 49.35 -15.20 22.10
C ALA A 16 48.15 -14.23 22.08
N SER A 17 47.49 -14.15 20.93
CA SER A 17 46.22 -13.47 20.83
C SER A 17 45.25 -14.19 21.81
N ALA A 18 44.95 -13.53 22.92
CA ALA A 18 43.91 -13.99 23.83
C ALA A 18 42.61 -13.97 23.04
N ASN A 19 42.13 -15.15 22.64
CA ASN A 19 40.81 -15.38 22.18
C ASN A 19 39.89 -15.14 23.37
N ILE A 20 39.43 -13.90 23.53
CA ILE A 20 38.43 -13.54 24.54
C ILE A 20 37.12 -14.11 24.02
N ASN A 21 36.84 -15.38 24.32
CA ASN A 21 35.49 -15.89 24.33
C ASN A 21 34.76 -15.14 25.46
N ARG A 22 34.19 -13.98 25.13
CA ARG A 22 33.22 -13.30 25.97
C ARG A 22 32.00 -14.19 26.03
N GLU A 23 31.85 -14.97 27.09
CA GLU A 23 30.55 -15.57 27.40
C GLU A 23 29.58 -14.42 27.60
N GLU A 24 28.62 -14.28 26.68
CA GLU A 24 27.54 -13.27 26.79
C GLU A 24 26.81 -13.54 28.10
N THR A 25 26.78 -12.56 28.98
CA THR A 25 25.99 -12.65 30.20
C THR A 25 24.52 -12.68 29.84
N SER A 26 23.67 -13.35 30.64
CA SER A 26 22.20 -13.37 30.41
C SER A 26 21.63 -11.97 30.30
N PHE A 27 22.26 -10.97 30.93
CA PHE A 27 21.85 -9.57 30.82
C PHE A 27 22.21 -8.97 29.46
N GLU A 28 23.38 -9.27 28.89
CA GLU A 28 23.77 -8.81 27.54
C GLU A 28 22.88 -9.42 26.46
N ALA A 29 22.55 -10.71 26.59
CA ALA A 29 21.61 -11.38 25.71
C ALA A 29 20.21 -10.74 25.78
N LEU A 30 19.71 -10.43 26.99
CA LEU A 30 18.42 -9.74 27.16
C LEU A 30 18.45 -8.34 26.56
N ALA A 31 19.51 -7.57 26.78
CA ALA A 31 19.67 -6.23 26.22
C ALA A 31 19.72 -6.26 24.70
N SER A 32 20.36 -7.25 24.08
CA SER A 32 20.39 -7.46 22.64
C SER A 32 18.98 -7.75 22.09
N ILE A 33 18.23 -8.64 22.73
CA ILE A 33 16.85 -8.96 22.36
C ILE A 33 15.96 -7.71 22.47
N CYS A 34 16.03 -6.97 23.56
CA CYS A 34 15.28 -5.72 23.74
C CYS A 34 15.63 -4.68 22.66
N SER A 35 16.91 -4.53 22.32
CA SER A 35 17.35 -3.61 21.27
C SER A 35 16.77 -3.98 19.91
N VAL A 36 16.81 -5.26 19.54
CA VAL A 36 16.22 -5.75 18.27
C VAL A 36 14.71 -5.52 18.26
N LEU A 37 14.01 -5.78 19.36
CA LEU A 37 12.58 -5.54 19.48
C LEU A 37 12.24 -4.06 19.33
N VAL A 38 12.97 -3.17 20.00
CA VAL A 38 12.75 -1.72 19.91
C VAL A 38 12.96 -1.22 18.48
N VAL A 39 14.06 -1.63 17.84
CA VAL A 39 14.33 -1.26 16.43
C VAL A 39 13.27 -1.84 15.50
N GLY A 40 12.89 -3.10 15.68
CA GLY A 40 11.84 -3.75 14.90
C GLY A 40 10.49 -3.04 15.02
N LEU A 41 10.07 -2.73 16.26
CA LEU A 41 8.84 -1.98 16.52
C LEU A 41 8.89 -0.58 15.93
N PHE A 42 10.02 0.11 16.03
CA PHE A 42 10.21 1.42 15.42
C PHE A 42 10.00 1.35 13.89
N ILE A 43 10.65 0.38 13.23
CA ILE A 43 10.49 0.17 11.77
C ILE A 43 9.03 -0.09 11.42
N LEU A 44 8.37 -1.04 12.09
CA LEU A 44 7.00 -1.43 11.80
C LEU A 44 5.98 -0.34 12.13
N THR A 45 6.30 0.57 13.06
CA THR A 45 5.38 1.65 13.45
C THR A 45 5.52 2.87 12.54
N PHE A 46 6.74 3.27 12.20
CA PHE A 46 7.02 4.54 11.54
C PHE A 46 7.41 4.43 10.08
N LEU A 47 8.11 3.37 9.69
CA LEU A 47 8.69 3.25 8.35
C LEU A 47 7.87 2.35 7.42
N ALA A 48 7.34 1.26 7.95
CA ALA A 48 6.60 0.26 7.19
C ALA A 48 5.36 -0.18 7.97
N GLN A 49 4.23 -0.28 7.30
CA GLN A 49 2.99 -0.76 7.90
C GLN A 49 2.45 -1.95 7.11
N ASN A 50 1.95 -2.95 7.85
CA ASN A 50 1.33 -4.11 7.25
C ASN A 50 -0.13 -3.86 6.95
N TYR A 51 -0.56 -4.25 5.74
CA TYR A 51 -1.96 -4.24 5.33
C TYR A 51 -2.33 -5.58 4.71
N VAL A 52 -3.59 -5.94 4.85
CA VAL A 52 -4.17 -7.12 4.20
C VAL A 52 -5.20 -6.64 3.19
N ILE A 53 -5.24 -7.24 2.02
CA ILE A 53 -6.21 -6.91 0.97
C ILE A 53 -7.51 -7.65 1.26
N PRO A 54 -8.60 -6.95 1.63
CA PRO A 54 -9.85 -7.60 1.99
C PRO A 54 -10.81 -7.79 0.82
N SER A 55 -10.66 -7.03 -0.28
CA SER A 55 -11.60 -6.97 -1.39
C SER A 55 -10.93 -7.11 -2.76
N GLY A 56 -11.71 -7.55 -3.75
CA GLY A 56 -11.25 -7.80 -5.11
C GLY A 56 -11.12 -6.56 -6.01
N SER A 57 -11.21 -5.34 -5.47
CA SER A 57 -11.19 -4.11 -6.29
C SER A 57 -9.85 -3.84 -7.01
N MET A 58 -8.78 -4.49 -6.60
CA MET A 58 -7.45 -4.44 -7.21
C MET A 58 -7.05 -5.78 -7.85
N GLU A 59 -8.00 -6.71 -8.05
CA GLU A 59 -7.74 -7.98 -8.74
C GLU A 59 -7.09 -7.75 -10.09
N ASN A 60 -6.25 -8.69 -10.48
CA ASN A 60 -5.20 -8.67 -11.47
C ASN A 60 -3.85 -8.19 -10.91
N THR A 61 -3.80 -7.19 -10.06
CA THR A 61 -2.55 -6.73 -9.41
C THR A 61 -2.45 -7.25 -7.98
N LEU A 62 -3.45 -6.99 -7.14
CA LEU A 62 -3.54 -7.46 -5.76
C LEU A 62 -4.78 -8.32 -5.57
N ARG A 63 -4.63 -9.44 -4.87
CA ARG A 63 -5.73 -10.39 -4.60
C ARG A 63 -6.15 -10.36 -3.14
N VAL A 64 -7.40 -10.70 -2.91
CA VAL A 64 -7.90 -10.92 -1.54
C VAL A 64 -7.00 -11.90 -0.79
N GLY A 65 -6.57 -11.53 0.43
CA GLY A 65 -5.63 -12.32 1.23
C GLY A 65 -4.14 -12.05 0.93
N ASP A 66 -3.81 -11.08 0.08
CA ASP A 66 -2.45 -10.57 -0.03
C ASP A 66 -2.09 -9.72 1.19
N HIS A 67 -0.94 -10.00 1.80
CA HIS A 67 -0.39 -9.28 2.95
C HIS A 67 0.76 -8.39 2.48
N LEU A 68 0.57 -7.09 2.57
CA LEU A 68 1.48 -6.09 2.00
C LEU A 68 2.32 -5.40 3.06
N VAL A 69 3.57 -5.12 2.72
CA VAL A 69 4.38 -4.11 3.41
C VAL A 69 4.25 -2.80 2.65
N VAL A 70 3.81 -1.77 3.35
CA VAL A 70 3.59 -0.43 2.79
C VAL A 70 4.66 0.53 3.28
N ASP A 71 5.35 1.16 2.35
CA ASP A 71 6.30 2.25 2.60
C ASP A 71 5.52 3.54 2.89
N ARG A 72 5.69 4.02 4.09
CA ARG A 72 5.03 5.24 4.56
C ARG A 72 5.88 6.51 4.41
N ILE A 73 7.12 6.38 3.94
CA ILE A 73 8.10 7.46 3.98
C ILE A 73 8.26 8.12 2.63
N THR A 74 8.40 7.34 1.57
CA THR A 74 8.71 7.85 0.22
C THR A 74 7.70 8.88 -0.27
N LEU A 75 6.42 8.73 0.10
CA LEU A 75 5.34 9.63 -0.30
C LEU A 75 4.99 10.68 0.76
N LEU A 76 5.74 10.80 1.87
CA LEU A 76 5.54 11.91 2.81
C LEU A 76 5.97 13.25 2.21
N PRO A 77 5.47 14.38 2.72
CA PRO A 77 6.04 15.68 2.43
C PRO A 77 7.52 15.74 2.85
N PRO A 78 8.40 16.38 2.08
CA PRO A 78 9.81 16.48 2.42
C PRO A 78 10.03 17.07 3.81
N ALA A 79 10.82 16.40 4.64
CA ALA A 79 11.18 16.85 5.97
C ALA A 79 12.66 17.27 6.00
N SER A 80 12.94 18.52 6.34
CA SER A 80 14.30 19.09 6.37
C SER A 80 15.24 18.38 7.35
N TRP A 81 14.70 17.75 8.40
CA TRP A 81 15.47 17.02 9.42
C TRP A 81 15.86 15.59 9.01
N MET A 82 15.35 15.08 7.86
CA MET A 82 15.69 13.76 7.31
C MET A 82 16.19 13.84 5.86
N PRO A 83 17.32 14.48 5.59
CA PRO A 83 17.79 14.76 4.23
C PRO A 83 18.22 13.50 3.44
N LEU A 84 18.45 12.38 4.10
CA LEU A 84 18.86 11.12 3.45
C LEU A 84 17.68 10.35 2.84
N ILE A 85 16.45 10.72 3.16
CA ILE A 85 15.25 10.06 2.61
C ILE A 85 14.91 10.68 1.26
N ARG A 86 14.71 9.82 0.27
CA ARG A 86 14.26 10.25 -1.06
C ARG A 86 12.74 10.38 -1.05
N TYR A 87 12.27 11.59 -0.78
CA TYR A 87 10.86 11.94 -0.93
C TYR A 87 10.50 12.14 -2.39
N ARG A 88 9.28 11.77 -2.77
CA ARG A 88 8.70 12.11 -4.06
C ARG A 88 7.20 12.29 -3.97
N GLU A 89 6.67 13.07 -4.88
CA GLU A 89 5.22 13.14 -5.04
C GLU A 89 4.65 11.85 -5.66
N PRO A 90 3.39 11.52 -5.34
CA PRO A 90 2.67 10.45 -6.00
C PRO A 90 2.60 10.69 -7.51
N ARG A 91 2.75 9.64 -8.29
CA ARG A 91 2.78 9.69 -9.76
C ARG A 91 1.70 8.81 -10.34
N ARG A 92 1.26 9.12 -11.57
CA ARG A 92 0.37 8.25 -12.33
C ARG A 92 0.93 6.83 -12.39
N GLY A 93 0.05 5.84 -12.19
CA GLY A 93 0.42 4.43 -12.15
C GLY A 93 0.83 3.93 -10.77
N ASP A 94 1.16 4.78 -9.81
CA ASP A 94 1.46 4.31 -8.46
C ASP A 94 0.23 3.61 -7.85
N ILE A 95 0.46 2.46 -7.25
CA ILE A 95 -0.51 1.89 -6.33
C ILE A 95 -0.29 2.58 -4.99
N VAL A 96 -1.34 3.12 -4.40
CA VAL A 96 -1.26 3.89 -3.16
C VAL A 96 -2.25 3.39 -2.12
N VAL A 97 -1.83 3.47 -0.86
CA VAL A 97 -2.69 3.31 0.31
C VAL A 97 -3.08 4.69 0.80
N PHE A 98 -4.35 4.93 1.00
CA PHE A 98 -4.87 6.22 1.43
C PHE A 98 -6.13 6.06 2.28
N ILE A 99 -6.45 7.08 3.09
CA ILE A 99 -7.71 7.15 3.82
C ILE A 99 -8.80 7.62 2.87
N LYS A 100 -9.91 6.89 2.80
CA LYS A 100 -11.09 7.27 2.02
C LYS A 100 -11.55 8.67 2.44
N PRO A 101 -11.74 9.61 1.48
CA PRO A 101 -11.99 11.01 1.81
C PRO A 101 -13.41 11.29 2.32
N VAL A 102 -14.36 10.45 1.95
CA VAL A 102 -15.79 10.63 2.26
C VAL A 102 -16.37 9.34 2.79
N TYR A 103 -17.09 9.43 3.90
CA TYR A 103 -17.86 8.33 4.45
C TYR A 103 -19.13 8.08 3.62
N GLN A 104 -19.43 6.81 3.33
CA GLN A 104 -20.63 6.39 2.60
C GLN A 104 -21.51 5.55 3.54
N PRO A 105 -22.65 6.10 4.01
CA PRO A 105 -23.58 5.36 4.86
C PRO A 105 -24.05 4.06 4.19
N GLY A 106 -24.10 2.96 4.95
CA GLY A 106 -24.52 1.65 4.46
C GLY A 106 -23.47 0.89 3.63
N ILE A 107 -22.33 1.51 3.32
CA ILE A 107 -21.20 0.89 2.61
C ILE A 107 -19.99 0.82 3.53
N ASP A 108 -19.60 1.95 4.13
CA ASP A 108 -18.44 2.03 5.01
C ASP A 108 -18.80 1.58 6.43
N PRO A 109 -17.90 0.88 7.12
CA PRO A 109 -18.12 0.41 8.47
C PRO A 109 -18.21 1.58 9.48
N THR A 110 -18.91 1.31 10.55
CA THR A 110 -18.99 2.17 11.74
C THR A 110 -18.46 1.43 12.96
N ASP A 111 -17.98 2.17 13.94
CA ASP A 111 -17.66 1.64 15.27
C ASP A 111 -18.93 1.23 16.01
N ALA A 112 -18.78 0.58 17.18
CA ALA A 112 -19.90 0.11 17.99
C ALA A 112 -20.81 1.24 18.49
N ASP A 113 -20.34 2.46 18.52
CA ASP A 113 -21.08 3.69 18.89
C ASP A 113 -21.71 4.39 17.67
N GLY A 114 -21.55 3.85 16.46
CA GLY A 114 -22.07 4.42 15.21
C GLY A 114 -21.17 5.46 14.58
N THR A 115 -19.95 5.69 15.11
CA THR A 115 -18.99 6.64 14.54
C THR A 115 -18.42 6.10 13.22
N PRO A 116 -18.37 6.91 12.13
CA PRO A 116 -17.75 6.52 10.87
C PRO A 116 -16.29 6.11 11.03
N GLN A 117 -15.93 4.94 10.51
CA GLN A 117 -14.55 4.50 10.50
C GLN A 117 -13.79 5.09 9.29
N HIS A 118 -12.59 5.58 9.54
CA HIS A 118 -11.66 5.99 8.49
C HIS A 118 -10.88 4.78 7.97
N ILE A 119 -11.41 4.14 6.93
CA ILE A 119 -10.79 2.95 6.35
C ILE A 119 -9.66 3.28 5.38
N PRO A 120 -8.51 2.62 5.49
CA PRO A 120 -7.49 2.68 4.46
C PRO A 120 -7.92 1.85 3.24
N LEU A 121 -7.82 2.46 2.06
CA LEU A 121 -8.06 1.82 0.77
C LEU A 121 -6.77 1.71 -0.02
N VAL A 122 -6.73 0.73 -0.92
CA VAL A 122 -5.66 0.57 -1.90
C VAL A 122 -6.25 0.74 -3.29
N LYS A 123 -5.74 1.67 -4.07
CA LYS A 123 -6.15 1.92 -5.45
C LYS A 123 -4.94 2.35 -6.30
N ARG A 124 -5.13 2.38 -7.60
CA ARG A 124 -4.15 2.93 -8.54
C ARG A 124 -4.41 4.42 -8.75
N LEU A 125 -3.35 5.20 -8.70
CA LEU A 125 -3.38 6.63 -8.99
C LEU A 125 -3.44 6.82 -10.51
N ILE A 126 -4.56 7.36 -10.97
CA ILE A 126 -4.85 7.59 -12.39
C ILE A 126 -4.53 9.03 -12.78
N GLY A 127 -4.95 10.00 -11.97
CA GLY A 127 -4.75 11.41 -12.24
C GLY A 127 -4.05 12.16 -11.12
N VAL A 128 -3.12 13.02 -11.50
CA VAL A 128 -2.44 13.99 -10.63
C VAL A 128 -3.01 15.40 -10.86
N PRO A 129 -2.74 16.37 -9.96
CA PRO A 129 -3.22 17.75 -10.14
C PRO A 129 -2.97 18.30 -11.54
N GLY A 130 -4.02 18.85 -12.17
CA GLY A 130 -3.98 19.44 -13.51
C GLY A 130 -4.23 18.45 -14.65
N ASP A 131 -4.43 17.16 -14.37
CA ASP A 131 -4.75 16.19 -15.40
C ASP A 131 -6.19 16.31 -15.89
N HIS A 132 -6.36 16.13 -17.19
CA HIS A 132 -7.62 15.95 -17.89
C HIS A 132 -7.85 14.46 -18.13
N ILE A 133 -8.93 13.92 -17.60
CA ILE A 133 -9.20 12.47 -17.60
C ILE A 133 -10.55 12.18 -18.22
N HIS A 134 -10.56 11.25 -19.17
CA HIS A 134 -11.79 10.57 -19.57
C HIS A 134 -11.52 9.10 -19.87
N LEU A 135 -12.56 8.30 -19.87
CA LEU A 135 -12.55 6.92 -20.31
C LEU A 135 -13.32 6.82 -21.63
N ARG A 136 -12.88 5.94 -22.50
CA ARG A 136 -13.61 5.54 -23.71
C ARG A 136 -13.52 4.04 -23.88
N ASN A 137 -14.67 3.37 -23.83
CA ASN A 137 -14.74 1.91 -23.84
C ASN A 137 -13.82 1.27 -22.78
N GLY A 138 -13.79 1.81 -21.57
CA GLY A 138 -12.95 1.35 -20.46
C GLY A 138 -11.46 1.72 -20.55
N ILE A 139 -11.01 2.31 -21.66
CA ILE A 139 -9.64 2.79 -21.84
C ILE A 139 -9.50 4.15 -21.18
N VAL A 140 -8.58 4.27 -20.24
CA VAL A 140 -8.27 5.55 -19.58
C VAL A 140 -7.43 6.42 -20.51
N ILE A 141 -7.88 7.65 -20.73
CA ILE A 141 -7.18 8.68 -21.50
C ILE A 141 -6.84 9.81 -20.55
N VAL A 142 -5.56 10.18 -20.48
CA VAL A 142 -5.07 11.28 -19.65
C VAL A 142 -4.37 12.30 -20.55
N ASN A 143 -4.82 13.54 -20.52
CA ASN A 143 -4.29 14.63 -21.34
C ASN A 143 -4.28 14.27 -22.84
N GLY A 144 -5.34 13.62 -23.33
CA GLY A 144 -5.48 13.17 -24.71
C GLY A 144 -4.69 11.92 -25.09
N VAL A 145 -3.94 11.30 -24.13
CA VAL A 145 -3.12 10.12 -24.39
C VAL A 145 -3.71 8.89 -23.72
N ALA A 146 -4.03 7.87 -24.50
CA ALA A 146 -4.49 6.58 -23.99
C ALA A 146 -3.39 5.92 -23.15
N GLN A 147 -3.75 5.46 -21.95
CA GLN A 147 -2.81 4.82 -21.05
C GLN A 147 -2.62 3.34 -21.44
N PRO A 148 -1.41 2.77 -21.21
CA PRO A 148 -1.12 1.39 -21.60
C PRO A 148 -1.98 0.37 -20.83
N VAL A 149 -2.24 -0.76 -21.48
CA VAL A 149 -2.88 -1.94 -20.87
C VAL A 149 -2.06 -2.38 -19.66
N GLY A 150 -2.72 -2.60 -18.52
CA GLY A 150 -2.06 -2.87 -17.23
C GLY A 150 -2.14 -1.69 -16.27
N PHE A 151 -2.05 -0.47 -16.80
CA PHE A 151 -2.42 0.76 -16.09
C PHE A 151 -3.95 0.92 -16.07
N ALA A 152 -4.60 0.49 -17.12
CA ALA A 152 -6.02 0.56 -17.34
C ALA A 152 -6.45 -0.67 -18.13
N GLN A 153 -6.84 -1.74 -17.47
CA GLN A 153 -7.36 -2.90 -18.19
C GLN A 153 -8.66 -2.51 -18.88
N PRO A 154 -8.74 -2.56 -20.21
CA PRO A 154 -10.04 -2.45 -20.89
C PRO A 154 -10.86 -3.63 -20.42
N THR A 155 -12.04 -3.36 -19.95
CA THR A 155 -13.01 -4.40 -19.69
C THR A 155 -13.49 -4.89 -21.05
N MET A 156 -12.85 -5.91 -21.58
CA MET A 156 -13.43 -6.73 -22.63
C MET A 156 -14.54 -7.58 -21.99
N SER A 157 -15.53 -6.95 -21.44
CA SER A 157 -16.71 -7.63 -20.95
C SER A 157 -17.85 -7.34 -21.91
N ASP A 158 -18.66 -8.34 -22.21
CA ASP A 158 -19.93 -8.19 -22.91
C ASP A 158 -20.92 -7.27 -22.17
N ASN A 159 -20.52 -6.73 -21.02
CA ASN A 159 -21.28 -5.88 -20.13
C ASN A 159 -20.70 -4.46 -20.09
N PHE A 160 -20.81 -3.72 -21.22
CA PHE A 160 -20.51 -2.29 -21.24
C PHE A 160 -21.42 -1.53 -20.26
N ASN A 161 -20.79 -0.66 -19.46
CA ASN A 161 -21.48 0.24 -18.54
C ASN A 161 -21.00 1.67 -18.78
N GLU A 162 -21.87 2.53 -19.28
CA GLU A 162 -21.53 3.88 -19.70
C GLU A 162 -20.88 4.70 -18.57
N PHE A 163 -21.39 4.59 -17.33
CA PHE A 163 -20.79 5.27 -16.17
C PHE A 163 -19.36 4.80 -15.87
N LEU A 164 -19.08 3.51 -16.04
CA LEU A 164 -17.78 2.94 -15.73
C LEU A 164 -16.78 3.02 -16.87
N ASP A 165 -17.28 2.88 -18.11
CA ASP A 165 -16.44 2.69 -19.30
C ASP A 165 -16.27 3.96 -20.13
N ASP A 166 -17.20 4.92 -20.04
CA ASP A 166 -17.15 6.21 -20.74
C ASP A 166 -17.20 7.41 -19.77
N PHE A 167 -16.72 7.23 -18.52
CA PHE A 167 -16.64 8.30 -17.54
C PHE A 167 -15.81 9.48 -18.09
N PRO A 168 -16.23 10.75 -17.95
CA PRO A 168 -17.32 11.30 -17.14
C PRO A 168 -18.63 11.57 -17.92
N ALA A 169 -18.95 10.81 -18.97
CA ALA A 169 -20.14 11.04 -19.80
C ALA A 169 -21.45 10.99 -19.02
N VAL A 170 -21.52 10.05 -18.04
CA VAL A 170 -22.66 9.93 -17.12
C VAL A 170 -22.30 10.52 -15.76
N PRO A 171 -23.11 11.43 -15.19
CA PRO A 171 -22.82 12.03 -13.90
C PRO A 171 -23.02 11.03 -12.75
N PRO A 172 -22.27 11.17 -11.63
CA PRO A 172 -22.38 10.30 -10.47
C PRO A 172 -23.78 10.28 -9.80
N SER A 173 -24.60 11.29 -10.04
CA SER A 173 -25.99 11.33 -9.57
C SER A 173 -26.87 10.22 -10.16
N GLU A 174 -26.49 9.64 -11.28
CA GLU A 174 -27.21 8.54 -11.94
C GLU A 174 -26.65 7.17 -11.56
N ALA A 175 -25.53 7.12 -10.85
CA ALA A 175 -24.86 5.87 -10.46
C ALA A 175 -25.17 5.50 -9.01
N THR A 176 -25.70 4.30 -8.79
CA THR A 176 -25.93 3.76 -7.44
C THR A 176 -24.62 3.61 -6.69
N GLY A 177 -24.57 4.09 -5.44
CA GLY A 177 -23.38 4.03 -4.59
C GLY A 177 -22.48 5.26 -4.69
N SER A 178 -22.85 6.27 -5.48
CA SER A 178 -22.17 7.57 -5.48
C SER A 178 -22.49 8.37 -4.23
N THR A 179 -21.53 9.20 -3.77
CA THR A 179 -21.78 10.13 -2.67
C THR A 179 -22.54 11.35 -3.16
N GLU A 180 -23.46 11.86 -2.34
CA GLU A 180 -24.24 13.05 -2.66
C GLU A 180 -23.33 14.27 -2.88
N SER A 181 -22.32 14.45 -2.04
CA SER A 181 -21.35 15.54 -2.16
C SER A 181 -20.63 15.55 -3.50
N TRP A 182 -20.27 14.35 -3.99
CA TRP A 182 -19.63 14.20 -5.30
C TRP A 182 -20.60 14.45 -6.44
N ALA A 183 -21.81 13.90 -6.37
CA ALA A 183 -22.85 14.11 -7.35
C ALA A 183 -23.18 15.60 -7.58
N VAL A 184 -23.25 16.37 -6.48
CA VAL A 184 -23.51 17.83 -6.52
C VAL A 184 -22.32 18.60 -7.09
N SER A 185 -21.09 18.27 -6.72
CA SER A 185 -19.90 19.04 -7.10
C SER A 185 -19.29 18.64 -8.44
N PHE A 186 -19.67 17.50 -8.98
CA PHE A 186 -19.06 16.87 -10.15
C PHE A 186 -18.95 17.80 -11.38
N SER A 187 -20.05 18.50 -11.72
CA SER A 187 -20.08 19.39 -12.88
C SER A 187 -19.06 20.53 -12.83
N ASN A 188 -18.61 20.92 -11.62
CA ASN A 188 -17.60 21.96 -11.47
C ASN A 188 -16.21 21.52 -11.94
N TYR A 189 -16.00 20.22 -12.10
CA TYR A 189 -14.71 19.63 -12.47
C TYR A 189 -14.71 19.04 -13.88
N VAL A 190 -15.84 19.05 -14.58
CA VAL A 190 -15.92 18.56 -15.96
C VAL A 190 -15.83 19.75 -16.93
N HIS A 191 -14.80 19.75 -17.77
CA HIS A 191 -14.55 20.77 -18.76
C HIS A 191 -14.25 20.12 -20.12
N ASP A 192 -14.96 20.52 -21.14
CA ASP A 192 -14.83 19.99 -22.52
C ASP A 192 -14.93 18.46 -22.64
N GLY A 193 -15.71 17.83 -21.74
CA GLY A 193 -15.89 16.38 -21.67
C GLY A 193 -14.83 15.62 -20.86
N ASP A 194 -13.84 16.30 -20.32
CA ASP A 194 -12.81 15.74 -19.44
C ASP A 194 -13.06 16.09 -17.98
N LEU A 195 -12.77 15.17 -17.07
CA LEU A 195 -12.65 15.46 -15.65
C LEU A 195 -11.29 16.08 -15.37
N VAL A 196 -11.26 17.29 -14.80
CA VAL A 196 -10.03 18.01 -14.47
C VAL A 196 -9.70 17.83 -12.98
N VAL A 197 -8.50 17.32 -12.69
CA VAL A 197 -8.04 17.07 -11.31
C VAL A 197 -7.59 18.38 -10.66
N PRO A 198 -8.22 18.82 -9.54
CA PRO A 198 -7.87 20.09 -8.91
C PRO A 198 -6.50 20.04 -8.21
N PRO A 199 -5.90 21.22 -7.90
CA PRO A 199 -4.66 21.31 -7.13
C PRO A 199 -4.73 20.58 -5.79
N GLY A 200 -3.69 19.81 -5.46
CA GLY A 200 -3.59 19.05 -4.20
C GLY A 200 -4.49 17.82 -4.11
N MET A 201 -5.19 17.47 -5.18
CA MET A 201 -6.10 16.32 -5.26
C MET A 201 -5.60 15.27 -6.24
N TYR A 202 -6.06 14.03 -6.05
CA TYR A 202 -5.69 12.88 -6.87
C TYR A 202 -6.93 12.07 -7.24
N PHE A 203 -6.91 11.48 -8.42
CA PHE A 203 -7.99 10.62 -8.91
C PHE A 203 -7.52 9.16 -8.89
N MET A 204 -8.26 8.31 -8.18
CA MET A 204 -7.90 6.92 -7.89
C MET A 204 -8.92 5.97 -8.52
N MET A 205 -8.44 4.87 -9.13
CA MET A 205 -9.32 3.81 -9.63
C MET A 205 -8.80 2.44 -9.18
N GLY A 206 -9.72 1.49 -9.01
CA GLY A 206 -9.34 0.09 -8.85
C GLY A 206 -8.91 -0.54 -10.16
N ASP A 207 -8.01 -1.51 -10.12
CA ASP A 207 -7.58 -2.24 -11.32
C ASP A 207 -8.68 -3.18 -11.83
N ASN A 208 -9.54 -3.67 -10.94
CA ASN A 208 -10.79 -4.35 -11.28
C ASN A 208 -11.90 -3.31 -11.51
N ARG A 209 -11.94 -2.72 -12.70
CA ARG A 209 -12.72 -1.52 -13.06
C ARG A 209 -14.21 -1.62 -12.78
N HIS A 210 -14.81 -2.78 -13.04
CA HIS A 210 -16.24 -3.03 -12.84
C HIS A 210 -16.59 -3.48 -11.43
N ASN A 211 -15.59 -3.85 -10.62
CA ASN A 211 -15.77 -4.27 -9.23
C ASN A 211 -14.98 -3.37 -8.27
N SER A 212 -15.09 -2.06 -8.48
CA SER A 212 -14.39 -1.08 -7.64
C SER A 212 -15.26 0.13 -7.35
N LEU A 213 -15.51 0.37 -6.07
CA LEU A 213 -15.95 1.68 -5.60
C LEU A 213 -14.70 2.55 -5.44
N ASP A 214 -14.57 3.57 -6.30
CA ASP A 214 -13.38 4.42 -6.39
C ASP A 214 -13.75 5.88 -6.69
N SER A 215 -12.80 6.68 -7.14
CA SER A 215 -13.01 8.12 -7.36
C SER A 215 -14.15 8.46 -8.33
N ARG A 216 -14.58 7.53 -9.17
CA ARG A 216 -15.78 7.73 -10.01
C ARG A 216 -17.03 7.92 -9.14
N TYR A 217 -17.08 7.29 -7.96
CA TYR A 217 -18.23 7.28 -7.05
C TYR A 217 -18.16 8.32 -5.93
N TRP A 218 -16.95 8.66 -5.44
CA TRP A 218 -16.79 9.52 -4.25
C TRP A 218 -15.83 10.70 -4.47
N GLY A 219 -15.27 10.88 -5.68
CA GLY A 219 -14.49 12.03 -6.07
C GLY A 219 -13.00 11.92 -5.76
N PHE A 220 -12.37 13.07 -5.54
CA PHE A 220 -10.92 13.18 -5.41
C PHE A 220 -10.40 12.85 -4.00
N VAL A 221 -9.16 12.36 -3.95
CA VAL A 221 -8.42 12.11 -2.72
C VAL A 221 -7.47 13.26 -2.45
N PRO A 222 -7.59 13.95 -1.30
CA PRO A 222 -6.63 14.96 -0.91
C PRO A 222 -5.23 14.36 -0.70
N ARG A 223 -4.20 15.15 -0.99
CA ARG A 223 -2.79 14.77 -0.77
C ARG A 223 -2.52 14.26 0.66
N ALA A 224 -3.14 14.90 1.65
CA ALA A 224 -2.98 14.57 3.05
C ALA A 224 -3.51 13.17 3.42
N ASN A 225 -4.43 12.63 2.63
CA ASN A 225 -4.99 11.31 2.88
C ASN A 225 -4.10 10.16 2.39
N ILE A 226 -3.07 10.43 1.57
CA ILE A 226 -2.17 9.41 1.05
C ILE A 226 -1.21 8.98 2.16
N LEU A 227 -1.28 7.71 2.54
CA LEU A 227 -0.49 7.12 3.62
C LEU A 227 0.85 6.55 3.14
N GLY A 228 0.89 6.01 1.92
CA GLY A 228 2.08 5.36 1.40
C GLY A 228 1.82 4.51 0.17
N ARG A 229 2.79 3.69 -0.19
CA ARG A 229 2.69 2.77 -1.32
C ARG A 229 3.10 1.35 -0.92
N PRO A 230 2.44 0.31 -1.46
CA PRO A 230 2.91 -1.06 -1.30
C PRO A 230 4.30 -1.25 -1.90
N LEU A 231 5.19 -1.94 -1.18
CA LEU A 231 6.50 -2.34 -1.69
C LEU A 231 6.46 -3.75 -2.25
N PHE A 232 6.01 -4.67 -1.43
CA PHE A 232 5.93 -6.08 -1.78
C PHE A 232 4.84 -6.80 -0.97
N ASN A 233 4.36 -7.88 -1.53
CA ASN A 233 3.50 -8.84 -0.86
C ASN A 233 4.38 -9.88 -0.16
N TYR A 234 4.41 -9.87 1.18
CA TYR A 234 5.24 -10.79 1.93
C TYR A 234 4.59 -12.16 2.17
N TRP A 235 3.28 -12.23 2.10
CA TRP A 235 2.52 -13.47 2.19
C TRP A 235 1.18 -13.34 1.49
N SER A 236 0.74 -14.39 0.80
CA SER A 236 -0.55 -14.44 0.12
C SER A 236 -1.27 -15.72 0.49
N PHE A 237 -2.41 -15.59 1.13
CA PHE A 237 -3.24 -16.72 1.53
C PHE A 237 -4.61 -16.63 0.87
N GLU A 238 -5.16 -17.77 0.45
CA GLU A 238 -6.46 -17.82 -0.21
C GLU A 238 -7.57 -17.45 0.79
N ALA A 239 -8.30 -16.40 0.48
CA ALA A 239 -9.44 -15.92 1.25
C ALA A 239 -10.57 -15.51 0.31
N ALA A 240 -11.81 -15.73 0.74
CA ALA A 240 -12.98 -15.26 0.01
C ALA A 240 -13.20 -13.76 0.22
N ASN A 241 -13.86 -13.10 -0.74
CA ASN A 241 -14.28 -11.70 -0.61
C ASN A 241 -15.11 -11.50 0.66
N GLY A 242 -14.79 -10.46 1.44
CA GLY A 242 -15.49 -10.14 2.68
C GLY A 242 -15.18 -11.06 3.87
N GLN A 243 -14.44 -12.16 3.69
CA GLN A 243 -14.09 -13.05 4.80
C GLN A 243 -13.18 -12.38 5.83
N LEU A 244 -12.28 -11.52 5.38
CA LEU A 244 -11.33 -10.81 6.24
C LEU A 244 -11.95 -9.58 6.92
N GLU A 245 -13.12 -9.14 6.49
CA GLU A 245 -13.87 -8.01 7.07
C GLU A 245 -14.79 -8.47 8.22
N GLN A 246 -14.99 -9.77 8.38
CA GLN A 246 -15.85 -10.29 9.44
C GLN A 246 -15.24 -9.99 10.81
N THR A 247 -16.01 -9.29 11.63
CA THR A 247 -15.64 -8.93 13.00
C THR A 247 -16.21 -9.93 13.99
N GLY A 248 -15.45 -10.22 15.05
CA GLY A 248 -15.88 -11.12 16.13
C GLY A 248 -14.78 -12.10 16.53
N PHE A 249 -14.66 -12.34 17.82
CA PHE A 249 -13.61 -13.20 18.37
C PHE A 249 -13.69 -14.64 17.81
N GLY A 250 -14.90 -15.19 17.70
CA GLY A 250 -15.12 -16.54 17.17
C GLY A 250 -14.69 -16.68 15.70
N HIS A 251 -15.01 -15.69 14.87
CA HIS A 251 -14.59 -15.67 13.46
C HIS A 251 -13.06 -15.57 13.31
N LYS A 252 -12.40 -14.72 14.13
CA LYS A 252 -10.94 -14.60 14.13
C LYS A 252 -10.26 -15.91 14.54
N LEU A 253 -10.78 -16.59 15.57
CA LEU A 253 -10.23 -17.86 16.02
C LEU A 253 -10.43 -18.97 14.98
N ALA A 254 -11.60 -19.04 14.37
CA ALA A 254 -11.89 -19.99 13.29
C ALA A 254 -10.99 -19.73 12.06
N TRP A 255 -10.77 -18.46 11.72
CA TRP A 255 -9.84 -18.08 10.63
C TRP A 255 -8.40 -18.50 10.94
N ILE A 256 -7.90 -18.26 12.15
CA ILE A 256 -6.55 -18.71 12.57
C ILE A 256 -6.45 -20.23 12.45
N GLY A 257 -7.46 -20.97 12.95
CA GLY A 257 -7.50 -22.43 12.82
C GLY A 257 -7.48 -22.89 11.36
N HIS A 258 -8.27 -22.25 10.49
CA HIS A 258 -8.29 -22.51 9.06
C HIS A 258 -6.91 -22.27 8.41
N VAL A 259 -6.27 -21.15 8.72
CA VAL A 259 -4.93 -20.82 8.23
C VAL A 259 -3.89 -21.84 8.67
N LEU A 260 -3.90 -22.27 9.93
CA LEU A 260 -2.95 -23.26 10.45
C LEU A 260 -3.08 -24.59 9.75
N VAL A 261 -4.31 -25.08 9.55
CA VAL A 261 -4.57 -26.37 8.88
C VAL A 261 -4.24 -26.30 7.38
N ASN A 262 -4.54 -25.18 6.74
CA ASN A 262 -4.39 -25.02 5.29
C ASN A 262 -3.16 -24.18 4.90
N PHE A 263 -2.19 -24.00 5.79
CA PHE A 263 -1.03 -23.13 5.56
C PHE A 263 -0.32 -23.42 4.25
N PHE A 264 0.01 -24.68 3.99
CA PHE A 264 0.74 -25.07 2.78
C PHE A 264 -0.13 -25.03 1.51
N PRO A 265 -1.33 -25.65 1.46
CA PRO A 265 -2.14 -25.66 0.26
C PRO A 265 -2.81 -24.28 -0.02
N GLY A 266 -3.17 -23.54 1.01
CA GLY A 266 -3.83 -22.23 0.89
C GLY A 266 -2.87 -21.06 0.65
N THR A 267 -1.56 -21.24 0.85
CA THR A 267 -0.57 -20.20 0.57
C THR A 267 -0.27 -20.16 -0.92
N ARG A 268 -0.47 -19.00 -1.52
CA ARG A 268 -0.13 -18.71 -2.92
C ARG A 268 1.36 -18.38 -3.03
N TRP A 269 2.22 -19.40 -2.98
CA TRP A 269 3.69 -19.30 -2.94
C TRP A 269 4.28 -18.44 -4.07
N LYS A 270 3.70 -18.48 -5.28
CA LYS A 270 4.14 -17.67 -6.43
C LYS A 270 3.91 -16.16 -6.23
N ARG A 271 3.02 -15.78 -5.30
CA ARG A 271 2.72 -14.39 -4.95
C ARG A 271 3.40 -13.92 -3.67
N THR A 272 3.97 -14.86 -2.91
CA THR A 272 4.71 -14.55 -1.69
C THR A 272 6.07 -13.97 -2.05
N PHE A 273 6.49 -12.89 -1.40
CA PHE A 273 7.66 -12.07 -1.69
C PHE A 273 7.65 -11.41 -3.10
N HIS A 274 6.46 -11.16 -3.63
CA HIS A 274 6.29 -10.51 -4.92
C HIS A 274 6.28 -8.98 -4.77
N VAL A 275 7.09 -8.28 -5.59
CA VAL A 275 7.13 -6.82 -5.62
C VAL A 275 5.86 -6.29 -6.30
N VAL A 276 5.26 -5.26 -5.73
CA VAL A 276 4.05 -4.62 -6.26
C VAL A 276 4.45 -3.49 -7.20
N HIS A 277 3.94 -3.54 -8.44
CA HIS A 277 4.25 -2.58 -9.51
C HIS A 277 3.00 -1.87 -10.03
#